data_f8dbf8efc1d6619a41a8dd4eff4c86a5
#
_entry.id   f8dbf8efc1d6619a41a8dd4eff4c86a5
#
_cell.length_a   1.000
_cell.length_b   1.000
_cell.length_c   1.000
_cell.angle_alpha   90.00
_cell.angle_beta   90.00
_cell.angle_gamma   90.00
#
_symmetry.space_group_name_H-M   'P 1'
#
loop_
_entity.id
_entity.type
_entity.pdbx_description
1 polymer ?
#
loop_
_entity_poly.entity_id
_entity_poly.type
_entity_poly.pdbx_seq_one_letter_code
_entity_poly.pdbx_strand_id
1 'polypeptide(L)'
;RVIEDDYFRATETFPGIYKISQPWFREGTLLSFGFLIVGTKAAIMYDSMFGYGNLRKFCEKITDLPILMVNSHFHGDHAAGNFDFDCCYIHPFDLPGIYKGFAQTQEELLARAIDTAKPEFVSHLKAEDMCYPRPMKAFPIFDGDVFDLGDRELTVVHVGGHSPGSIMLLDPTYHVAYSGDTCNNDTIVTWADSIEEYLA
;
A
#
# COMPACT_ATOMS: atom_id res chain seq x y z
N ARG A 1 2.50 17.99 -9.68
CA ARG A 1 2.39 18.52 -8.30
C ARG A 1 3.15 17.60 -7.36
N VAL A 2 3.87 18.18 -6.37
CA VAL A 2 4.52 17.44 -5.29
C VAL A 2 3.99 17.96 -3.97
N ILE A 3 3.66 17.05 -3.05
CA ILE A 3 3.22 17.34 -1.69
C ILE A 3 4.08 16.49 -0.77
N GLU A 4 4.63 17.06 0.30
CA GLU A 4 5.51 16.33 1.21
C GLU A 4 5.35 16.78 2.66
N ASP A 5 5.71 15.89 3.57
CA ASP A 5 5.96 16.18 4.98
C ASP A 5 7.21 15.40 5.45
N ASP A 6 7.40 15.31 6.77
CA ASP A 6 8.57 14.63 7.33
C ASP A 6 8.66 13.16 6.92
N TYR A 7 7.53 12.46 6.74
CA TYR A 7 7.51 11.02 6.47
C TYR A 7 7.28 10.66 5.00
N PHE A 8 6.48 11.45 4.27
CA PHE A 8 5.96 11.07 2.96
C PHE A 8 6.20 12.15 1.91
N ARG A 9 6.36 11.67 0.68
CA ARG A 9 6.33 12.48 -0.53
C ARG A 9 5.34 11.89 -1.51
N ALA A 10 4.33 12.67 -1.91
CA ALA A 10 3.42 12.35 -3.00
C ALA A 10 3.81 13.12 -4.25
N THR A 11 3.96 12.40 -5.36
CA THR A 11 4.20 12.99 -6.68
C THR A 11 3.04 12.64 -7.58
N GLU A 12 2.35 13.64 -8.11
CA GLU A 12 1.28 13.46 -9.07
C GLU A 12 1.85 12.96 -10.40
N THR A 13 1.50 11.73 -10.78
CA THR A 13 1.97 11.05 -12.00
C THR A 13 1.00 11.24 -13.17
N PHE A 14 -0.30 11.23 -12.88
CA PHE A 14 -1.40 11.59 -13.77
C PHE A 14 -2.40 12.45 -12.98
N PRO A 15 -3.32 13.18 -13.63
CA PRO A 15 -4.34 13.93 -12.91
C PRO A 15 -5.10 13.08 -11.89
N GLY A 16 -4.98 13.45 -10.60
CA GLY A 16 -5.60 12.73 -9.50
C GLY A 16 -4.91 11.41 -9.10
N ILE A 17 -3.76 11.05 -9.65
CA ILE A 17 -2.99 9.86 -9.27
C ILE A 17 -1.67 10.29 -8.66
N TYR A 18 -1.47 9.97 -7.38
CA TYR A 18 -0.29 10.33 -6.61
C TYR A 18 0.48 9.09 -6.19
N LYS A 19 1.71 8.95 -6.69
CA LYS A 19 2.67 7.98 -6.13
C LYS A 19 3.17 8.53 -4.80
N ILE A 20 2.97 7.76 -3.72
CA ILE A 20 3.44 8.09 -2.38
C ILE A 20 4.66 7.23 -2.04
N SER A 21 5.71 7.86 -1.54
CA SER A 21 6.96 7.21 -1.15
C SER A 21 7.50 7.81 0.15
N GLN A 22 8.49 7.14 0.73
CA GLN A 22 9.21 7.59 1.92
C GLN A 22 10.66 7.94 1.54
N PRO A 23 10.98 9.22 1.25
CA PRO A 23 12.25 9.65 0.63
C PRO A 23 13.45 9.60 1.57
N TRP A 24 13.24 9.28 2.83
CA TRP A 24 14.26 9.24 3.88
C TRP A 24 14.95 7.88 4.05
N PHE A 25 14.56 6.87 3.29
CA PHE A 25 15.25 5.57 3.28
C PHE A 25 16.67 5.69 2.75
N ARG A 26 17.59 4.93 3.35
CA ARG A 26 18.96 4.79 2.84
C ARG A 26 18.96 4.10 1.47
N GLU A 27 19.95 4.42 0.68
CA GLU A 27 20.22 3.70 -0.57
C GLU A 27 20.48 2.22 -0.29
N GLY A 28 19.93 1.35 -1.12
CA GLY A 28 20.04 -0.12 -1.00
C GLY A 28 19.07 -0.76 -0.01
N THR A 29 18.18 0.02 0.64
CA THR A 29 17.06 -0.57 1.40
C THR A 29 15.91 -0.95 0.48
N LEU A 30 15.10 -1.93 0.90
CA LEU A 30 13.84 -2.25 0.24
C LEU A 30 12.95 -1.00 0.26
N LEU A 31 12.51 -0.56 -0.91
CA LEU A 31 11.61 0.57 -1.05
C LEU A 31 10.20 0.04 -1.30
N SER A 32 9.25 0.59 -0.57
CA SER A 32 7.83 0.43 -0.85
C SER A 32 7.23 1.77 -1.22
N PHE A 33 6.18 1.74 -2.02
CA PHE A 33 5.38 2.91 -2.37
C PHE A 33 3.93 2.50 -2.58
N GLY A 34 3.03 3.44 -2.33
CA GLY A 34 1.62 3.26 -2.59
C GLY A 34 1.10 4.29 -3.58
N PHE A 35 -0.15 4.14 -3.98
CA PHE A 35 -0.81 5.08 -4.86
C PHE A 35 -2.10 5.60 -4.23
N LEU A 36 -2.22 6.92 -4.12
CA LEU A 36 -3.50 7.57 -3.84
C LEU A 36 -4.16 7.93 -5.17
N ILE A 37 -5.30 7.30 -5.45
CA ILE A 37 -6.06 7.45 -6.69
C ILE A 37 -7.35 8.19 -6.34
N VAL A 38 -7.43 9.45 -6.75
CA VAL A 38 -8.51 10.37 -6.36
C VAL A 38 -9.51 10.48 -7.50
N GLY A 39 -10.78 10.14 -7.21
CA GLY A 39 -11.91 10.39 -8.09
C GLY A 39 -12.72 11.61 -7.66
N THR A 40 -14.00 11.66 -8.06
CA THR A 40 -14.92 12.75 -7.67
C THR A 40 -15.83 12.42 -6.50
N LYS A 41 -15.99 11.13 -6.12
CA LYS A 41 -16.82 10.67 -4.99
C LYS A 41 -15.98 10.07 -3.86
N ALA A 42 -14.89 9.41 -4.20
CA ALA A 42 -14.02 8.72 -3.26
C ALA A 42 -12.58 8.66 -3.80
N ALA A 43 -11.66 8.26 -2.95
CA ALA A 43 -10.29 7.94 -3.31
C ALA A 43 -9.93 6.51 -2.85
N ILE A 44 -8.98 5.88 -3.52
CA ILE A 44 -8.34 4.65 -3.09
C ILE A 44 -6.90 4.97 -2.67
N MET A 45 -6.51 4.52 -1.47
CA MET A 45 -5.12 4.30 -1.15
C MET A 45 -4.77 2.85 -1.47
N TYR A 46 -3.94 2.63 -2.48
CA TYR A 46 -3.48 1.31 -2.88
C TYR A 46 -2.11 1.05 -2.27
N ASP A 47 -2.05 0.09 -1.37
CA ASP A 47 -0.95 -0.28 -0.47
C ASP A 47 -0.54 0.81 0.54
N SER A 48 -0.37 0.40 1.79
CA SER A 48 -0.13 1.28 2.94
C SER A 48 1.32 1.35 3.40
N MET A 49 2.22 0.68 2.71
CA MET A 49 3.65 0.63 3.00
C MET A 49 3.97 0.05 4.39
N PHE A 50 5.13 0.39 4.97
CA PHE A 50 5.69 -0.20 6.20
C PHE A 50 5.02 0.26 7.51
N GLY A 51 4.11 1.23 7.47
CA GLY A 51 3.51 1.79 8.69
C GLY A 51 4.40 2.77 9.44
N TYR A 52 5.36 3.39 8.77
CA TYR A 52 6.19 4.46 9.32
C TYR A 52 5.58 5.83 9.00
N GLY A 53 5.08 6.51 10.01
CA GLY A 53 4.29 7.73 9.87
C GLY A 53 2.79 7.46 9.69
N ASN A 54 1.95 8.49 9.78
CA ASN A 54 0.50 8.38 9.63
C ASN A 54 0.09 8.66 8.17
N LEU A 55 -0.02 7.59 7.39
CA LEU A 55 -0.34 7.67 5.96
C LEU A 55 -1.72 8.28 5.69
N ARG A 56 -2.73 7.96 6.50
CA ARG A 56 -4.08 8.52 6.33
C ARG A 56 -4.08 10.04 6.45
N LYS A 57 -3.47 10.58 7.52
CA LYS A 57 -3.36 12.04 7.70
C LYS A 57 -2.59 12.70 6.57
N PHE A 58 -1.60 12.02 6.02
CA PHE A 58 -0.89 12.53 4.85
C PHE A 58 -1.81 12.60 3.62
N CYS A 59 -2.57 11.54 3.33
CA CYS A 59 -3.54 11.51 2.23
C CYS A 59 -4.63 12.59 2.38
N GLU A 60 -5.07 12.88 3.60
CA GLU A 60 -6.04 13.93 3.91
C GLU A 60 -5.53 15.36 3.60
N LYS A 61 -4.22 15.57 3.37
CA LYS A 61 -3.66 16.82 2.82
C LYS A 61 -3.89 16.97 1.30
N ILE A 62 -4.23 15.87 0.64
CA ILE A 62 -4.40 15.79 -0.82
C ILE A 62 -5.88 15.85 -1.20
N THR A 63 -6.74 15.18 -0.44
CA THR A 63 -8.18 15.07 -0.71
C THR A 63 -9.00 15.02 0.58
N ASP A 64 -10.17 15.63 0.57
CA ASP A 64 -11.18 15.55 1.65
C ASP A 64 -12.21 14.44 1.40
N LEU A 65 -12.06 13.66 0.32
CA LEU A 65 -12.97 12.57 -0.02
C LEU A 65 -12.75 11.35 0.88
N PRO A 66 -13.77 10.48 1.05
CA PRO A 66 -13.58 9.20 1.70
C PRO A 66 -12.46 8.39 1.03
N ILE A 67 -11.54 7.83 1.82
CA ILE A 67 -10.40 7.05 1.34
C ILE A 67 -10.63 5.57 1.66
N LEU A 68 -10.67 4.73 0.63
CA LEU A 68 -10.74 3.28 0.72
C LEU A 68 -9.31 2.72 0.72
N MET A 69 -8.93 1.96 1.76
CA MET A 69 -7.64 1.27 1.82
C MET A 69 -7.75 -0.06 1.09
N VAL A 70 -7.01 -0.25 -0.01
CA VAL A 70 -6.99 -1.47 -0.81
C VAL A 70 -5.57 -2.01 -0.87
N ASN A 71 -5.39 -3.29 -0.55
CA ASN A 71 -4.08 -3.94 -0.60
C ASN A 71 -3.94 -4.80 -1.85
N SER A 72 -2.77 -4.69 -2.49
CA SER A 72 -2.35 -5.61 -3.53
C SER A 72 -2.18 -7.03 -2.99
N HIS A 73 -1.59 -7.14 -1.79
CA HIS A 73 -1.35 -8.39 -1.07
C HIS A 73 -1.01 -8.12 0.42
N PHE A 74 -0.71 -9.18 1.19
CA PHE A 74 -0.60 -9.09 2.66
C PHE A 74 0.80 -8.76 3.21
N HIS A 75 1.87 -8.66 2.40
CA HIS A 75 3.21 -8.42 2.92
C HIS A 75 3.33 -7.09 3.66
N GLY A 76 4.23 -7.05 4.64
CA GLY A 76 4.32 -5.94 5.59
C GLY A 76 4.70 -4.60 4.98
N ASP A 77 5.46 -4.62 3.91
CA ASP A 77 5.83 -3.43 3.13
C ASP A 77 4.68 -2.89 2.25
N HIS A 78 3.55 -3.59 2.19
CA HIS A 78 2.33 -3.18 1.49
C HIS A 78 1.14 -2.96 2.43
N ALA A 79 1.14 -3.59 3.61
CA ALA A 79 -0.05 -3.65 4.46
C ALA A 79 0.17 -3.21 5.91
N ALA A 80 1.40 -2.93 6.36
CA ALA A 80 1.65 -2.60 7.77
C ALA A 80 1.07 -1.25 8.20
N GLY A 81 0.85 -0.31 7.29
CA GLY A 81 0.18 0.97 7.56
C GLY A 81 -1.35 0.93 7.51
N ASN A 82 -1.97 -0.24 7.26
CA ASN A 82 -3.43 -0.37 7.17
C ASN A 82 -4.16 0.14 8.40
N PHE A 83 -3.55 0.02 9.58
CA PHE A 83 -4.17 0.39 10.85
C PHE A 83 -4.37 1.91 11.04
N ASP A 84 -3.86 2.73 10.15
CA ASP A 84 -4.21 4.15 10.07
C ASP A 84 -5.64 4.36 9.52
N PHE A 85 -6.18 3.35 8.82
CA PHE A 85 -7.50 3.37 8.22
C PHE A 85 -8.52 2.58 9.05
N ASP A 86 -9.83 2.82 8.83
CA ASP A 86 -10.89 2.15 9.58
C ASP A 86 -11.12 0.70 9.12
N CYS A 87 -10.80 0.43 7.87
CA CYS A 87 -10.91 -0.89 7.25
C CYS A 87 -9.97 -0.99 6.05
N CYS A 88 -9.74 -2.23 5.59
CA CYS A 88 -9.06 -2.48 4.32
C CYS A 88 -9.85 -3.47 3.45
N TYR A 89 -9.55 -3.46 2.17
CA TYR A 89 -10.05 -4.39 1.17
C TYR A 89 -8.88 -5.25 0.68
N ILE A 90 -9.03 -6.57 0.70
CA ILE A 90 -7.97 -7.50 0.31
C ILE A 90 -8.59 -8.81 -0.20
N HIS A 91 -7.88 -9.53 -1.08
CA HIS A 91 -8.34 -10.82 -1.56
C HIS A 91 -8.39 -11.86 -0.41
N PRO A 92 -9.43 -12.74 -0.35
CA PRO A 92 -9.63 -13.69 0.75
C PRO A 92 -8.45 -14.61 1.04
N PHE A 93 -7.66 -14.98 0.05
CA PHE A 93 -6.49 -15.86 0.23
C PHE A 93 -5.39 -15.19 1.07
N ASP A 94 -5.31 -13.86 1.05
CA ASP A 94 -4.32 -13.09 1.79
C ASP A 94 -4.86 -12.56 3.13
N LEU A 95 -6.16 -12.66 3.35
CA LEU A 95 -6.81 -12.21 4.59
C LEU A 95 -6.17 -12.78 5.88
N PRO A 96 -5.79 -14.08 5.94
CA PRO A 96 -5.11 -14.62 7.13
C PRO A 96 -3.76 -13.95 7.42
N GLY A 97 -3.05 -13.45 6.41
CA GLY A 97 -1.79 -12.73 6.54
C GLY A 97 -1.94 -11.40 7.27
N ILE A 98 -2.99 -10.64 6.97
CA ILE A 98 -3.30 -9.38 7.65
C ILE A 98 -3.50 -9.57 9.15
N TYR A 99 -4.13 -10.66 9.57
CA TYR A 99 -4.39 -10.93 10.99
C TYR A 99 -3.20 -11.52 11.75
N LYS A 100 -2.26 -12.19 11.05
CA LYS A 100 -1.12 -12.88 11.68
C LYS A 100 0.16 -12.04 11.69
N GLY A 101 0.30 -11.09 10.77
CA GLY A 101 1.60 -10.52 10.40
C GLY A 101 2.07 -9.31 11.19
N PHE A 102 1.22 -8.63 11.94
CA PHE A 102 1.53 -7.27 12.39
C PHE A 102 1.46 -7.03 13.90
N ALA A 103 1.74 -8.06 14.71
CA ALA A 103 1.86 -7.90 16.16
C ALA A 103 3.20 -7.25 16.54
N GLN A 104 3.44 -6.01 16.06
CA GLN A 104 4.63 -5.23 16.38
C GLN A 104 4.26 -4.03 17.23
N THR A 105 5.11 -3.70 18.21
CA THR A 105 4.96 -2.46 18.96
C THR A 105 5.45 -1.27 18.15
N GLN A 106 5.05 -0.06 18.55
CA GLN A 106 5.56 1.17 17.94
C GLN A 106 7.08 1.31 18.09
N GLU A 107 7.63 0.82 19.21
CA GLU A 107 9.07 0.79 19.46
C GLU A 107 9.81 -0.16 18.51
N GLU A 108 9.24 -1.32 18.21
CA GLU A 108 9.81 -2.27 17.25
C GLU A 108 9.77 -1.70 15.83
N LEU A 109 8.67 -1.04 15.45
CA LEU A 109 8.57 -0.33 14.17
C LEU A 109 9.56 0.83 14.09
N LEU A 110 9.69 1.62 15.18
CA LEU A 110 10.69 2.69 15.26
C LEU A 110 12.11 2.15 15.07
N ALA A 111 12.47 1.06 15.76
CA ALA A 111 13.79 0.46 15.63
C ALA A 111 14.10 0.05 14.17
N ARG A 112 13.13 -0.53 13.47
CA ARG A 112 13.27 -0.86 12.05
C ARG A 112 13.36 0.39 11.16
N ALA A 113 12.55 1.42 11.45
CA ALA A 113 12.61 2.68 10.72
C ALA A 113 13.99 3.33 10.87
N ILE A 114 14.57 3.35 12.07
CA ILE A 114 15.93 3.84 12.34
C ILE A 114 16.96 3.07 11.52
N ASP A 115 16.83 1.74 11.48
CA ASP A 115 17.76 0.86 10.75
C ASP A 115 17.77 1.12 9.24
N THR A 116 16.67 1.61 8.68
CA THR A 116 16.51 1.89 7.25
C THR A 116 16.68 3.37 6.89
N ALA A 117 16.69 4.26 7.89
CA ALA A 117 16.73 5.70 7.67
C ALA A 117 18.12 6.21 7.28
N LYS A 118 18.15 7.28 6.49
CA LYS A 118 19.33 8.13 6.33
C LYS A 118 19.73 8.70 7.69
N PRO A 119 21.04 8.82 8.01
CA PRO A 119 21.50 9.31 9.30
C PRO A 119 20.91 10.66 9.71
N GLU A 120 20.79 11.59 8.76
CA GLU A 120 20.23 12.92 8.97
C GLU A 120 18.74 12.91 9.31
N PHE A 121 18.02 11.83 8.99
CA PHE A 121 16.59 11.72 9.24
C PHE A 121 16.26 11.03 10.58
N VAL A 122 17.18 10.30 11.17
CA VAL A 122 16.93 9.51 12.40
C VAL A 122 16.34 10.35 13.54
N SER A 123 16.76 11.60 13.68
CA SER A 123 16.25 12.50 14.72
C SER A 123 14.79 12.94 14.54
N HIS A 124 14.21 12.73 13.35
CA HIS A 124 12.81 13.04 13.04
C HIS A 124 11.87 11.87 13.38
N LEU A 125 12.41 10.65 13.51
CA LEU A 125 11.62 9.45 13.78
C LEU A 125 11.19 9.39 15.25
N LYS A 126 9.89 9.11 15.48
CA LYS A 126 9.32 8.99 16.81
C LYS A 126 8.41 7.77 16.90
N ALA A 127 8.38 7.12 18.08
CA ALA A 127 7.53 5.93 18.28
C ALA A 127 6.04 6.26 18.12
N GLU A 128 5.60 7.42 18.60
CA GLU A 128 4.21 7.87 18.52
C GLU A 128 3.70 8.08 17.08
N ASP A 129 4.60 8.25 16.12
CA ASP A 129 4.26 8.40 14.70
C ASP A 129 4.19 7.04 13.97
N MET A 130 4.64 5.97 14.61
CA MET A 130 4.58 4.63 14.02
C MET A 130 3.14 4.09 14.08
N CYS A 131 2.72 3.43 13.01
CA CYS A 131 1.40 2.80 12.94
C CYS A 131 1.26 1.74 14.03
N TYR A 132 0.18 1.80 14.81
CA TYR A 132 -0.06 0.86 15.90
C TYR A 132 -1.10 -0.18 15.49
N PRO A 133 -0.78 -1.50 15.51
CA PRO A 133 -1.73 -2.54 15.24
C PRO A 133 -2.93 -2.49 16.19
N ARG A 134 -4.13 -2.41 15.63
CA ARG A 134 -5.40 -2.37 16.35
C ARG A 134 -6.43 -3.22 15.62
N PRO A 135 -7.52 -3.64 16.29
CA PRO A 135 -8.59 -4.34 15.59
C PRO A 135 -9.09 -3.51 14.41
N MET A 136 -9.06 -4.12 13.22
CA MET A 136 -9.45 -3.50 11.97
C MET A 136 -10.38 -4.45 11.22
N LYS A 137 -11.34 -3.90 10.49
CA LYS A 137 -12.20 -4.68 9.60
C LYS A 137 -11.48 -4.87 8.27
N ALA A 138 -11.41 -6.11 7.80
CA ALA A 138 -10.96 -6.42 6.46
C ALA A 138 -12.13 -6.98 5.64
N PHE A 139 -12.35 -6.42 4.47
CA PHE A 139 -13.41 -6.82 3.56
C PHE A 139 -12.81 -7.60 2.38
N PRO A 140 -13.40 -8.74 2.01
CA PRO A 140 -12.94 -9.49 0.86
C PRO A 140 -13.27 -8.75 -0.43
N ILE A 141 -12.34 -8.80 -1.39
CA ILE A 141 -12.55 -8.41 -2.79
C ILE A 141 -12.16 -9.57 -3.70
N PHE A 142 -12.80 -9.63 -4.86
CA PHE A 142 -12.68 -10.73 -5.79
C PHE A 142 -12.37 -10.24 -7.20
N ASP A 143 -11.92 -11.16 -8.04
CA ASP A 143 -11.72 -10.91 -9.46
C ASP A 143 -12.99 -10.33 -10.11
N GLY A 144 -12.84 -9.26 -10.86
CA GLY A 144 -13.93 -8.55 -11.51
C GLY A 144 -14.70 -7.54 -10.66
N ASP A 145 -14.42 -7.44 -9.33
CA ASP A 145 -15.01 -6.38 -8.51
C ASP A 145 -14.57 -5.01 -9.02
N VAL A 146 -15.45 -4.01 -8.88
CA VAL A 146 -15.22 -2.65 -9.38
C VAL A 146 -15.36 -1.62 -8.25
N PHE A 147 -14.39 -0.74 -8.16
CA PHE A 147 -14.46 0.46 -7.32
C PHE A 147 -14.86 1.67 -8.17
N ASP A 148 -16.10 2.17 -7.99
CA ASP A 148 -16.58 3.42 -8.60
C ASP A 148 -16.11 4.62 -7.76
N LEU A 149 -15.18 5.41 -8.30
CA LEU A 149 -14.70 6.63 -7.67
C LEU A 149 -15.43 7.89 -8.19
N GLY A 150 -16.41 7.72 -9.07
CA GLY A 150 -17.27 8.77 -9.63
C GLY A 150 -16.94 9.09 -11.08
N ASP A 151 -15.78 9.62 -11.36
CA ASP A 151 -15.29 9.92 -12.72
C ASP A 151 -14.41 8.80 -13.32
N ARG A 152 -14.11 7.79 -12.53
CA ARG A 152 -13.35 6.60 -12.95
C ARG A 152 -13.78 5.36 -12.19
N GLU A 153 -13.57 4.22 -12.80
CA GLU A 153 -13.80 2.90 -12.23
C GLU A 153 -12.49 2.10 -12.27
N LEU A 154 -12.18 1.44 -11.15
CA LEU A 154 -11.01 0.57 -11.05
C LEU A 154 -11.47 -0.87 -10.90
N THR A 155 -11.02 -1.74 -11.80
CA THR A 155 -11.37 -3.17 -11.79
C THR A 155 -10.30 -3.98 -11.07
N VAL A 156 -10.73 -4.84 -10.15
CA VAL A 156 -9.88 -5.83 -9.49
C VAL A 156 -9.59 -6.99 -10.44
N VAL A 157 -8.31 -7.35 -10.57
CA VAL A 157 -7.87 -8.57 -11.27
C VAL A 157 -7.09 -9.42 -10.29
N HIS A 158 -7.56 -10.62 -10.01
CA HIS A 158 -6.83 -11.59 -9.21
C HIS A 158 -5.76 -12.26 -10.06
N VAL A 159 -4.52 -12.13 -9.65
CA VAL A 159 -3.36 -12.64 -10.42
C VAL A 159 -2.61 -13.75 -9.70
N GLY A 160 -2.71 -13.84 -8.37
CA GLY A 160 -1.95 -14.83 -7.59
C GLY A 160 -0.42 -14.70 -7.77
N GLY A 161 0.31 -15.78 -7.52
CA GLY A 161 1.76 -15.89 -7.79
C GLY A 161 2.64 -15.36 -6.68
N HIS A 162 2.88 -14.07 -6.59
CA HIS A 162 3.72 -13.47 -5.53
C HIS A 162 3.16 -13.75 -4.11
N SER A 163 1.86 -13.65 -3.96
CA SER A 163 1.10 -14.26 -2.86
C SER A 163 -0.14 -14.95 -3.43
N PRO A 164 -0.79 -15.88 -2.69
CA PRO A 164 -2.01 -16.53 -3.17
C PRO A 164 -3.13 -15.56 -3.51
N GLY A 165 -3.21 -14.42 -2.79
CA GLY A 165 -4.24 -13.41 -2.96
C GLY A 165 -3.78 -12.14 -3.67
N SER A 166 -2.64 -12.16 -4.37
CA SER A 166 -2.17 -10.98 -5.12
C SER A 166 -3.18 -10.52 -6.15
N ILE A 167 -3.47 -9.22 -6.12
CA ILE A 167 -4.37 -8.56 -7.08
C ILE A 167 -3.66 -7.41 -7.79
N MET A 168 -4.21 -7.05 -8.93
CA MET A 168 -3.97 -5.77 -9.61
C MET A 168 -5.24 -4.92 -9.59
N LEU A 169 -5.09 -3.60 -9.66
CA LEU A 169 -6.18 -2.70 -10.03
C LEU A 169 -5.92 -2.14 -11.43
N LEU A 170 -6.92 -2.25 -12.31
CA LEU A 170 -6.86 -1.70 -13.65
C LEU A 170 -7.63 -0.38 -13.71
N ASP A 171 -6.97 0.67 -14.16
CA ASP A 171 -7.57 1.98 -14.44
C ASP A 171 -7.61 2.20 -15.95
N PRO A 172 -8.77 2.01 -16.61
CA PRO A 172 -8.90 2.20 -18.05
C PRO A 172 -8.83 3.68 -18.47
N THR A 173 -9.06 4.62 -17.53
CA THR A 173 -9.04 6.07 -17.81
C THR A 173 -7.68 6.53 -18.31
N TYR A 174 -6.60 5.99 -17.71
CA TYR A 174 -5.23 6.31 -18.07
C TYR A 174 -4.43 5.11 -18.60
N HIS A 175 -5.09 3.96 -18.82
CA HIS A 175 -4.43 2.70 -19.21
C HIS A 175 -3.32 2.30 -18.25
N VAL A 176 -3.58 2.42 -16.94
CA VAL A 176 -2.64 2.08 -15.87
C VAL A 176 -3.07 0.80 -15.16
N ALA A 177 -2.11 -0.05 -14.84
CA ALA A 177 -2.27 -1.17 -13.94
C ALA A 177 -1.42 -0.95 -12.68
N TYR A 178 -2.06 -1.03 -11.51
CA TYR A 178 -1.37 -1.01 -10.21
C TYR A 178 -1.13 -2.46 -9.81
N SER A 179 0.10 -2.94 -9.93
CA SER A 179 0.40 -4.38 -9.91
C SER A 179 0.89 -4.90 -8.55
N GLY A 180 1.12 -4.05 -7.55
CA GLY A 180 1.86 -4.47 -6.37
C GLY A 180 3.18 -5.12 -6.78
N ASP A 181 3.49 -6.28 -6.23
CA ASP A 181 4.72 -7.03 -6.50
C ASP A 181 4.60 -8.07 -7.63
N THR A 182 3.46 -8.11 -8.32
CA THR A 182 3.25 -9.11 -9.38
C THR A 182 4.05 -8.81 -10.65
N CYS A 183 4.26 -7.51 -10.98
CA CYS A 183 5.02 -7.08 -12.16
C CYS A 183 6.20 -6.19 -11.74
N ASN A 184 7.29 -6.81 -11.37
CA ASN A 184 8.57 -6.17 -11.07
C ASN A 184 9.62 -6.51 -12.13
N ASN A 185 10.68 -5.69 -12.23
CA ASN A 185 11.82 -6.02 -13.10
C ASN A 185 12.49 -7.35 -12.70
N ASP A 186 12.45 -7.67 -11.41
CA ASP A 186 12.92 -8.93 -10.84
C ASP A 186 11.68 -9.65 -10.30
N THR A 187 11.12 -10.57 -11.08
CA THR A 187 9.92 -11.32 -10.68
C THR A 187 10.24 -12.21 -9.49
N ILE A 188 9.55 -11.98 -8.37
CA ILE A 188 9.65 -12.81 -7.17
C ILE A 188 8.43 -13.73 -7.11
N VAL A 189 8.64 -15.01 -7.39
CA VAL A 189 7.62 -16.06 -7.20
C VAL A 189 7.82 -16.65 -5.81
N THR A 190 6.88 -16.44 -4.90
CA THR A 190 7.01 -16.90 -3.51
C THR A 190 6.12 -18.08 -3.16
N TRP A 191 5.01 -18.28 -3.86
CA TRP A 191 3.98 -19.24 -3.48
C TRP A 191 3.52 -20.18 -4.61
N ALA A 192 4.04 -20.02 -5.83
CA ALA A 192 3.78 -20.95 -6.90
C ALA A 192 4.69 -22.19 -6.77
N ASP A 193 4.17 -23.40 -6.94
CA ASP A 193 4.95 -24.63 -6.89
C ASP A 193 5.87 -24.79 -8.11
N SER A 194 5.55 -24.09 -9.21
CA SER A 194 6.36 -24.05 -10.42
C SER A 194 6.21 -22.72 -11.16
N ILE A 195 7.15 -22.44 -12.07
CA ILE A 195 7.06 -21.28 -12.95
C ILE A 195 5.88 -21.38 -13.93
N GLU A 196 5.53 -22.61 -14.31
CA GLU A 196 4.37 -22.88 -15.16
C GLU A 196 3.06 -22.51 -14.48
N GLU A 197 2.95 -22.81 -13.18
CA GLU A 197 1.78 -22.43 -12.36
C GLU A 197 1.69 -20.90 -12.21
N TYR A 198 2.83 -20.22 -12.03
CA TYR A 198 2.87 -18.77 -11.97
C TYR A 198 2.45 -18.09 -13.27
N LEU A 199 2.75 -18.71 -14.41
CA LEU A 199 2.46 -18.17 -15.74
C LEU A 199 1.08 -18.58 -16.29
N ALA A 200 0.33 -19.45 -15.58
CA ALA A 200 -0.97 -19.95 -16.00
C ALA A 200 -2.10 -19.00 -15.63
#